data_14efcfd4bfca7bf4e6214c821d59a1e4
#
_entry.id   14efcfd4bfca7bf4e6214c821d59a1e4
#
_cell.length_a   1.000
_cell.length_b   1.000
_cell.length_c   1.000
_cell.angle_alpha   90.00
_cell.angle_beta   90.00
_cell.angle_gamma   90.00
#
_symmetry.space_group_name_H-M   'P 1'
#
loop_
_entity.id
_entity.type
_entity.pdbx_description
1 polymer ?
#
loop_
_entity_poly.entity_id
_entity_poly.type
_entity_poly.pdbx_seq_one_letter_code
_entity_poly.pdbx_strand_id
1 'polypeptide(L)'
;MDQTALRKKIRQTTHQDEHQNVAGLLHSNPLSAEARETILKDARDLVVQCRADKNSSGTLDAFLLEFGLSNAEGVALMCLAEALLRVPDALTADRLIAEKIQAGKWNVHRGKSRSMFVNASTWGLMLTGQMVSLDSEITEDTDNWIKRLTATLGEPVIRAAVMQAMKIMGGQYVLGRSIAEGLKRGTKHNDSATRFSFDMLGEGARTEEDARNYLTAYASAIDSIGSHCNTLSTDHDSKVYNNNGISVKLSALHPRYYYAQHDLVMAELLPRIKQLRLQSQHYDIGLSIDAEESYRLDISLDIFAALAHDPDLSGWQGLGFVLQAYQKRAPDTAKWLIGLARETGRRLMVRLVKGAYWDAEIKHAQELGLPSYPVFTRKANTDLCYQHCAGILLDAQDAVFPQFATHNAYTATMILTLAREREFEFQRLHGMGHILYANLRKRFADRQIPVRVYAPIGNHRDLLPYLVRRLLENGANSSFVNRFLDSQTPVEALFDDTREQVSRVFPYQHKAIPVPA
;
A
#
# COMPACT_ATOMS: atom_id res chain seq x y z
N MET A 1 -8.06 6.21 -30.10
CA MET A 1 -6.95 5.24 -30.28
C MET A 1 -7.59 3.87 -30.22
N ASP A 2 -7.25 2.97 -31.13
CA ASP A 2 -7.84 1.61 -31.16
C ASP A 2 -7.49 0.85 -29.87
N GLN A 3 -8.50 0.33 -29.17
CA GLN A 3 -8.37 -0.42 -27.91
C GLN A 3 -7.56 -1.70 -28.10
N THR A 4 -7.75 -2.37 -29.23
CA THR A 4 -7.01 -3.60 -29.58
C THR A 4 -5.51 -3.29 -29.78
N ALA A 5 -5.19 -2.20 -30.47
CA ALA A 5 -3.81 -1.75 -30.65
C ALA A 5 -3.14 -1.38 -29.31
N LEU A 6 -3.86 -0.73 -28.41
CA LEU A 6 -3.37 -0.43 -27.06
C LEU A 6 -3.14 -1.70 -26.24
N ARG A 7 -4.05 -2.69 -26.29
CA ARG A 7 -3.85 -3.98 -25.61
C ARG A 7 -2.59 -4.71 -26.13
N LYS A 8 -2.39 -4.71 -27.46
CA LYS A 8 -1.16 -5.26 -28.07
C LYS A 8 0.08 -4.54 -27.54
N LYS A 9 0.04 -3.21 -27.47
CA LYS A 9 1.16 -2.40 -26.97
C LYS A 9 1.45 -2.66 -25.50
N ILE A 10 0.45 -2.76 -24.64
CA ILE A 10 0.61 -3.12 -23.21
C ILE A 10 1.37 -4.45 -23.07
N ARG A 11 1.05 -5.47 -23.89
CA ARG A 11 1.77 -6.74 -23.88
C ARG A 11 3.20 -6.60 -24.37
N GLN A 12 3.45 -5.86 -25.44
CA GLN A 12 4.79 -5.63 -25.98
C GLN A 12 5.69 -4.85 -25.03
N THR A 13 5.16 -3.91 -24.25
CA THR A 13 5.94 -3.09 -23.31
C THR A 13 6.18 -3.76 -21.96
N THR A 14 5.61 -4.96 -21.71
CA THR A 14 5.81 -5.68 -20.45
C THR A 14 7.28 -5.91 -20.11
N HIS A 15 8.06 -6.39 -21.06
CA HIS A 15 9.49 -6.68 -20.90
C HIS A 15 10.36 -5.75 -21.75
N GLN A 16 9.88 -4.55 -22.04
CA GLN A 16 10.65 -3.54 -22.78
C GLN A 16 11.97 -3.25 -22.07
N ASP A 17 13.00 -2.94 -22.83
CA ASP A 17 14.27 -2.45 -22.30
C ASP A 17 14.04 -1.23 -21.39
N GLU A 18 14.63 -1.25 -20.19
CA GLU A 18 14.42 -0.19 -19.20
C GLU A 18 15.01 1.15 -19.66
N HIS A 19 16.12 1.12 -20.44
CA HIS A 19 16.72 2.34 -20.97
C HIS A 19 15.81 3.05 -21.96
N GLN A 20 15.22 2.29 -22.90
CA GLN A 20 14.30 2.86 -23.87
C GLN A 20 13.04 3.42 -23.20
N ASN A 21 12.51 2.69 -22.22
CA ASN A 21 11.31 3.12 -21.49
C ASN A 21 11.57 4.42 -20.72
N VAL A 22 12.64 4.46 -19.92
CA VAL A 22 13.01 5.64 -19.09
C VAL A 22 13.37 6.84 -19.97
N ALA A 23 14.09 6.65 -21.08
CA ALA A 23 14.39 7.73 -22.01
C ALA A 23 13.10 8.37 -22.57
N GLY A 24 12.10 7.56 -22.91
CA GLY A 24 10.78 8.02 -23.34
C GLY A 24 10.06 8.84 -22.26
N LEU A 25 10.11 8.38 -21.00
CA LEU A 25 9.50 9.09 -19.87
C LEU A 25 10.20 10.43 -19.57
N LEU A 26 11.53 10.50 -19.69
CA LEU A 26 12.29 11.74 -19.53
C LEU A 26 11.95 12.78 -20.60
N HIS A 27 11.77 12.31 -21.84
CA HIS A 27 11.41 13.19 -22.97
C HIS A 27 10.00 13.78 -22.81
N SER A 28 9.05 12.98 -22.32
CA SER A 28 7.63 13.34 -22.17
C SER A 28 7.25 13.81 -20.76
N ASN A 29 8.20 14.38 -20.00
CA ASN A 29 7.94 14.85 -18.62
C ASN A 29 6.92 16.00 -18.63
N PRO A 30 5.82 15.91 -17.85
CA PRO A 30 4.76 16.92 -17.84
C PRO A 30 5.11 18.23 -17.09
N LEU A 31 6.26 18.30 -16.41
CA LEU A 31 6.63 19.43 -15.56
C LEU A 31 7.71 20.32 -16.19
N SER A 32 7.48 21.64 -16.17
CA SER A 32 8.50 22.65 -16.50
C SER A 32 9.56 22.73 -15.39
N ALA A 33 10.68 23.42 -15.65
CA ALA A 33 11.74 23.63 -14.66
C ALA A 33 11.22 24.43 -13.45
N GLU A 34 10.49 25.52 -13.71
CA GLU A 34 9.91 26.39 -12.68
C GLU A 34 8.89 25.64 -11.81
N ALA A 35 8.07 24.76 -12.42
CA ALA A 35 7.13 23.93 -11.68
C ALA A 35 7.87 22.98 -10.74
N ARG A 36 8.98 22.37 -11.17
CA ARG A 36 9.78 21.45 -10.35
C ARG A 36 10.44 22.18 -9.16
N GLU A 37 10.96 23.40 -9.35
CA GLU A 37 11.50 24.22 -8.26
C GLU A 37 10.42 24.56 -7.23
N THR A 38 9.23 24.95 -7.69
CA THR A 38 8.08 25.24 -6.82
C THR A 38 7.68 24.00 -6.01
N ILE A 39 7.60 22.83 -6.64
CA ILE A 39 7.29 21.55 -5.98
C ILE A 39 8.32 21.22 -4.90
N LEU A 40 9.62 21.39 -5.18
CA LEU A 40 10.67 21.14 -4.21
C LEU A 40 10.57 22.08 -3.00
N LYS A 41 10.31 23.37 -3.22
CA LYS A 41 10.10 24.35 -2.17
C LYS A 41 8.90 23.97 -1.31
N ASP A 42 7.75 23.73 -1.91
CA ASP A 42 6.53 23.36 -1.20
C ASP A 42 6.66 22.06 -0.42
N ALA A 43 7.37 21.07 -0.98
CA ALA A 43 7.64 19.82 -0.29
C ALA A 43 8.55 20.00 0.94
N ARG A 44 9.59 20.83 0.84
CA ARG A 44 10.48 21.18 1.98
C ARG A 44 9.70 21.87 3.10
N ASP A 45 8.95 22.90 2.76
CA ASP A 45 8.14 23.65 3.72
C ASP A 45 7.11 22.74 4.41
N LEU A 46 6.45 21.86 3.65
CA LEU A 46 5.50 20.89 4.19
C LEU A 46 6.18 19.93 5.18
N VAL A 47 7.38 19.45 4.90
CA VAL A 47 8.13 18.59 5.83
C VAL A 47 8.52 19.32 7.08
N VAL A 48 8.97 20.58 6.97
CA VAL A 48 9.30 21.41 8.14
C VAL A 48 8.06 21.59 9.03
N GLN A 49 6.90 21.89 8.45
CA GLN A 49 5.63 22.01 9.18
C GLN A 49 5.25 20.69 9.87
N CYS A 50 5.35 19.56 9.16
CA CYS A 50 5.06 18.25 9.74
C CYS A 50 5.98 17.89 10.92
N ARG A 51 7.28 18.24 10.84
CA ARG A 51 8.23 18.02 11.95
C ARG A 51 7.98 18.93 13.15
N ALA A 52 7.45 20.13 12.92
CA ALA A 52 7.07 21.06 13.98
C ALA A 52 5.78 20.63 14.71
N ASP A 53 4.89 19.94 14.02
CA ASP A 53 3.59 19.49 14.55
C ASP A 53 3.71 18.17 15.34
N LYS A 54 4.47 18.22 16.44
CA LYS A 54 4.76 17.04 17.30
C LYS A 54 3.53 16.42 17.96
N ASN A 55 2.43 17.18 18.09
CA ASN A 55 1.22 16.73 18.77
C ASN A 55 0.29 15.89 17.88
N SER A 56 0.56 15.78 16.61
CA SER A 56 -0.25 15.02 15.64
C SER A 56 0.46 13.75 15.14
N SER A 57 1.51 13.28 15.84
CA SER A 57 2.16 12.01 15.52
C SER A 57 1.12 10.89 15.56
N GLY A 58 0.95 10.21 14.45
CA GLY A 58 0.12 8.99 14.37
C GLY A 58 0.65 7.96 15.39
N THR A 59 -0.26 7.15 15.90
CA THR A 59 0.06 6.13 16.92
C THR A 59 1.23 5.21 16.53
N LEU A 60 1.44 4.97 15.21
CA LEU A 60 2.55 4.16 14.73
C LEU A 60 3.89 4.90 14.77
N ASP A 61 3.91 6.15 14.30
CA ASP A 61 5.12 6.97 14.29
C ASP A 61 5.57 7.23 15.74
N ALA A 62 4.61 7.47 16.64
CA ALA A 62 4.85 7.55 18.08
C ALA A 62 5.33 6.22 18.65
N PHE A 63 4.75 5.09 18.21
CA PHE A 63 5.14 3.77 18.66
C PHE A 63 6.57 3.41 18.21
N LEU A 64 6.91 3.59 16.94
CA LEU A 64 8.27 3.31 16.44
C LEU A 64 9.31 4.22 17.11
N LEU A 65 8.97 5.47 17.36
CA LEU A 65 9.83 6.43 18.08
C LEU A 65 9.92 6.09 19.59
N GLU A 66 8.80 5.77 20.23
CA GLU A 66 8.70 5.48 21.67
C GLU A 66 9.41 4.17 22.04
N PHE A 67 9.31 3.16 21.15
CA PHE A 67 9.94 1.85 21.38
C PHE A 67 11.34 1.72 20.74
N GLY A 68 11.85 2.75 20.06
CA GLY A 68 13.22 2.78 19.52
C GLY A 68 13.58 1.59 18.63
N LEU A 69 12.56 0.90 18.05
CA LEU A 69 12.78 -0.22 17.16
C LEU A 69 13.41 0.30 15.87
N SER A 70 14.60 -0.17 15.56
CA SER A 70 15.13 0.00 14.21
C SER A 70 14.24 -0.78 13.23
N ASN A 71 14.18 -0.33 11.99
CA ASN A 71 13.39 -1.00 10.96
C ASN A 71 13.78 -2.49 10.77
N ALA A 72 15.06 -2.82 10.96
CA ALA A 72 15.55 -4.19 10.89
C ALA A 72 15.02 -5.06 12.04
N GLU A 73 14.90 -4.51 13.24
CA GLU A 73 14.36 -5.20 14.42
C GLU A 73 12.85 -5.39 14.29
N GLY A 74 12.13 -4.39 13.77
CA GLY A 74 10.72 -4.51 13.43
C GLY A 74 10.46 -5.63 12.41
N VAL A 75 11.25 -5.69 11.34
CA VAL A 75 11.19 -6.75 10.31
C VAL A 75 11.52 -8.13 10.91
N ALA A 76 12.56 -8.24 11.73
CA ALA A 76 12.93 -9.51 12.38
C ALA A 76 11.83 -10.03 13.32
N LEU A 77 11.23 -9.14 14.12
CA LEU A 77 10.08 -9.45 14.98
C LEU A 77 8.89 -9.95 14.16
N MET A 78 8.67 -9.38 13.00
CA MET A 78 7.54 -9.75 12.15
C MET A 78 7.77 -11.03 11.36
N CYS A 79 9.01 -11.28 10.89
CA CYS A 79 9.37 -12.59 10.32
C CYS A 79 9.20 -13.71 11.37
N LEU A 80 9.59 -13.44 12.61
CA LEU A 80 9.34 -14.36 13.73
C LEU A 80 7.84 -14.57 13.98
N ALA A 81 7.09 -13.50 13.94
CA ALA A 81 5.66 -13.51 14.10
C ALA A 81 4.95 -14.28 12.97
N GLU A 82 5.39 -14.11 11.71
CA GLU A 82 4.91 -14.87 10.56
C GLU A 82 5.18 -16.37 10.74
N ALA A 83 6.38 -16.70 11.11
CA ALA A 83 6.75 -18.08 11.34
C ALA A 83 5.89 -18.71 12.45
N LEU A 84 5.67 -17.99 13.56
CA LEU A 84 4.86 -18.46 14.68
C LEU A 84 3.38 -18.67 14.34
N LEU A 85 2.81 -17.87 13.44
CA LEU A 85 1.42 -18.04 13.00
C LEU A 85 1.24 -19.25 12.05
N ARG A 86 2.30 -19.68 11.40
CA ARG A 86 2.29 -20.85 10.51
C ARG A 86 2.56 -22.17 11.23
N VAL A 87 3.07 -22.10 12.44
CA VAL A 87 3.42 -23.28 13.23
C VAL A 87 2.16 -23.82 13.92
N PRO A 88 1.83 -25.11 13.72
CA PRO A 88 0.57 -25.70 14.20
C PRO A 88 0.53 -25.95 15.71
N ASP A 89 1.72 -26.05 16.38
CA ASP A 89 1.82 -26.43 17.78
C ASP A 89 2.79 -25.53 18.57
N ALA A 90 2.59 -25.50 19.87
CA ALA A 90 3.35 -24.67 20.80
C ALA A 90 4.82 -25.08 20.90
N LEU A 91 5.13 -26.37 20.83
CA LEU A 91 6.49 -26.88 20.99
C LEU A 91 7.38 -26.48 19.81
N THR A 92 6.86 -26.57 18.58
CA THR A 92 7.54 -26.11 17.37
C THR A 92 7.70 -24.58 17.37
N ALA A 93 6.69 -23.85 17.85
CA ALA A 93 6.78 -22.40 18.02
C ALA A 93 7.90 -22.01 19.00
N ASP A 94 7.98 -22.67 20.13
CA ASP A 94 9.01 -22.39 21.14
C ASP A 94 10.42 -22.69 20.62
N ARG A 95 10.63 -23.81 19.89
CA ARG A 95 11.90 -24.14 19.22
C ARG A 95 12.30 -23.09 18.19
N LEU A 96 11.35 -22.62 17.39
CA LEU A 96 11.60 -21.59 16.38
C LEU A 96 12.00 -20.25 17.03
N ILE A 97 11.36 -19.87 18.12
CA ILE A 97 11.71 -18.68 18.90
C ILE A 97 13.14 -18.81 19.42
N ALA A 98 13.46 -19.91 20.06
CA ALA A 98 14.79 -20.17 20.60
C ALA A 98 15.87 -20.13 19.50
N GLU A 99 15.64 -20.78 18.35
CA GLU A 99 16.59 -20.83 17.23
C GLU A 99 16.81 -19.43 16.61
N LYS A 100 15.73 -18.67 16.35
CA LYS A 100 15.83 -17.35 15.72
C LYS A 100 16.41 -16.30 16.65
N ILE A 101 16.14 -16.39 17.95
CA ILE A 101 16.74 -15.52 18.95
C ILE A 101 18.25 -15.83 19.09
N GLN A 102 18.65 -17.12 19.03
CA GLN A 102 20.07 -17.52 19.10
C GLN A 102 20.86 -17.22 17.81
N ALA A 103 20.21 -17.29 16.62
CA ALA A 103 20.85 -17.07 15.33
C ALA A 103 21.05 -15.57 14.97
N GLY A 104 20.40 -14.67 15.70
CA GLY A 104 20.50 -13.23 15.44
C GLY A 104 21.89 -12.69 15.80
N LYS A 105 22.63 -12.20 14.79
CA LYS A 105 23.87 -11.43 15.02
C LYS A 105 23.51 -10.03 15.52
N TRP A 106 23.06 -9.94 16.77
CA TRP A 106 22.67 -8.68 17.40
C TRP A 106 23.87 -7.75 17.69
N ASN A 107 25.09 -8.25 17.53
CA ASN A 107 26.36 -7.54 17.81
C ASN A 107 26.72 -6.42 16.82
N VAL A 108 26.04 -6.29 15.68
CA VAL A 108 26.40 -5.33 14.61
C VAL A 108 25.99 -3.89 14.94
N HIS A 109 25.16 -3.65 15.96
CA HIS A 109 24.63 -2.34 16.33
C HIS A 109 25.11 -1.82 17.69
N ARG A 110 26.39 -2.03 18.01
CA ARG A 110 27.04 -1.44 19.19
C ARG A 110 26.98 0.10 19.16
N GLY A 111 26.01 0.69 19.82
CA GLY A 111 25.91 2.15 19.97
C GLY A 111 24.50 2.71 20.10
N LYS A 112 23.46 1.95 19.71
CA LYS A 112 22.05 2.35 19.87
C LYS A 112 21.27 1.48 20.86
N SER A 113 21.93 0.59 21.58
CA SER A 113 21.32 -0.48 22.37
C SER A 113 20.68 -0.04 23.72
N ARG A 114 20.91 1.18 24.19
CA ARG A 114 20.29 1.64 25.46
C ARG A 114 18.76 1.74 25.39
N SER A 115 18.20 2.11 24.25
CA SER A 115 16.74 2.20 24.08
C SER A 115 16.07 0.83 24.02
N MET A 116 16.71 -0.18 23.43
CA MET A 116 16.17 -1.52 23.29
C MET A 116 16.01 -2.24 24.65
N PHE A 117 16.96 -2.04 25.58
CA PHE A 117 16.91 -2.64 26.93
C PHE A 117 15.84 -2.02 27.82
N VAL A 118 15.69 -0.70 27.78
CA VAL A 118 14.60 0.00 28.47
C VAL A 118 13.26 -0.48 27.93
N ASN A 119 13.16 -0.67 26.64
CA ASN A 119 11.95 -1.09 25.96
C ASN A 119 11.60 -2.56 26.22
N ALA A 120 12.57 -3.48 26.28
CA ALA A 120 12.32 -4.88 26.63
C ALA A 120 11.81 -5.03 28.07
N SER A 121 12.32 -4.21 28.99
CA SER A 121 11.82 -4.14 30.39
C SER A 121 10.39 -3.60 30.43
N THR A 122 10.11 -2.53 29.68
CA THR A 122 8.77 -1.93 29.56
C THR A 122 7.79 -2.89 28.89
N TRP A 123 8.24 -3.68 27.91
CA TRP A 123 7.47 -4.75 27.30
C TRP A 123 7.16 -5.87 28.28
N GLY A 124 8.17 -6.31 29.05
CA GLY A 124 7.99 -7.30 30.12
C GLY A 124 6.96 -6.85 31.15
N LEU A 125 7.02 -5.60 31.55
CA LEU A 125 6.11 -4.97 32.51
C LEU A 125 4.68 -4.86 32.00
N MET A 126 4.53 -4.44 30.72
CA MET A 126 3.24 -4.28 30.05
C MET A 126 2.53 -5.63 29.82
N LEU A 127 3.29 -6.71 29.66
CA LEU A 127 2.78 -8.04 29.32
C LEU A 127 2.52 -8.93 30.51
N THR A 128 3.29 -8.78 31.57
CA THR A 128 3.21 -9.65 32.78
C THR A 128 2.61 -8.96 33.97
N GLY A 129 2.47 -7.63 33.96
CA GLY A 129 2.07 -6.85 35.14
C GLY A 129 3.07 -6.91 36.31
N GLN A 130 4.24 -7.53 36.09
CA GLN A 130 5.30 -7.64 37.09
C GLN A 130 6.51 -6.83 36.68
N MET A 131 7.02 -5.98 37.56
CA MET A 131 8.29 -5.30 37.38
C MET A 131 9.42 -6.33 37.46
N VAL A 132 10.06 -6.56 36.31
CA VAL A 132 11.36 -7.24 36.28
C VAL A 132 12.40 -6.19 36.62
N SER A 133 12.89 -6.15 37.84
CA SER A 133 14.02 -5.31 38.24
C SER A 133 15.28 -5.82 37.53
N LEU A 134 15.74 -5.07 36.55
CA LEU A 134 17.01 -5.33 35.87
C LEU A 134 18.08 -4.55 36.64
N ASP A 135 18.97 -5.27 37.28
CA ASP A 135 20.15 -4.69 37.90
C ASP A 135 21.01 -3.93 36.86
N SER A 136 21.51 -2.78 37.29
CA SER A 136 22.21 -1.79 36.47
C SER A 136 23.58 -2.20 35.94
N GLU A 137 23.99 -3.47 36.10
CA GLU A 137 25.29 -3.98 35.65
C GLU A 137 25.32 -4.71 34.29
N ILE A 138 24.23 -4.65 33.50
CA ILE A 138 24.13 -5.39 32.23
C ILE A 138 24.62 -4.53 31.07
N THR A 139 25.91 -4.24 31.01
CA THR A 139 26.47 -3.43 29.91
C THR A 139 27.33 -4.21 28.91
N GLU A 140 27.62 -5.48 29.07
CA GLU A 140 28.68 -6.14 28.27
C GLU A 140 28.29 -7.36 27.44
N ASP A 141 27.14 -8.03 27.62
CA ASP A 141 26.85 -9.26 26.87
C ASP A 141 25.35 -9.47 26.55
N THR A 142 24.97 -9.01 25.38
CA THR A 142 23.58 -9.09 24.87
C THR A 142 23.10 -10.53 24.66
N ASP A 143 23.99 -11.41 24.22
CA ASP A 143 23.65 -12.81 23.89
C ASP A 143 23.35 -13.60 25.15
N ASN A 144 24.05 -13.33 26.24
CA ASN A 144 23.80 -13.95 27.54
C ASN A 144 22.53 -13.42 28.22
N TRP A 145 22.16 -12.18 27.95
CA TRP A 145 20.94 -11.59 28.51
C TRP A 145 19.67 -12.24 27.94
N ILE A 146 19.58 -12.41 26.60
CA ILE A 146 18.44 -13.08 25.95
C ILE A 146 18.32 -14.53 26.44
N LYS A 147 19.44 -15.24 26.57
CA LYS A 147 19.46 -16.59 27.14
C LYS A 147 18.99 -16.61 28.58
N ARG A 148 19.37 -15.62 29.42
CA ARG A 148 18.89 -15.47 30.77
C ARG A 148 17.41 -15.12 30.82
N LEU A 149 16.92 -14.22 29.97
CA LEU A 149 15.50 -13.88 29.90
C LEU A 149 14.67 -15.10 29.52
N THR A 150 15.11 -15.86 28.52
CA THR A 150 14.46 -17.12 28.10
C THR A 150 14.48 -18.15 29.21
N ALA A 151 15.60 -18.29 29.93
CA ALA A 151 15.73 -19.19 31.05
C ALA A 151 14.92 -18.77 32.28
N THR A 152 14.70 -17.46 32.50
CA THR A 152 14.01 -16.91 33.68
C THR A 152 12.50 -16.83 33.47
N LEU A 153 12.04 -16.41 32.27
CA LEU A 153 10.62 -16.20 31.99
C LEU A 153 9.95 -17.40 31.30
N GLY A 154 10.75 -18.28 30.69
CA GLY A 154 10.27 -19.41 29.89
C GLY A 154 9.78 -19.04 28.50
N GLU A 155 9.92 -19.98 27.57
CA GLU A 155 9.50 -19.83 26.16
C GLU A 155 8.01 -19.46 25.98
N PRO A 156 7.05 -19.95 26.80
CA PRO A 156 5.65 -19.60 26.68
C PRO A 156 5.37 -18.10 26.94
N VAL A 157 6.11 -17.46 27.84
CA VAL A 157 5.95 -16.04 28.16
C VAL A 157 6.46 -15.18 27.02
N ILE A 158 7.59 -15.53 26.43
CA ILE A 158 8.15 -14.84 25.25
C ILE A 158 7.20 -14.97 24.07
N ARG A 159 6.62 -16.16 23.84
CA ARG A 159 5.61 -16.36 22.80
C ARG A 159 4.38 -15.48 23.02
N ALA A 160 3.85 -15.43 24.25
CA ALA A 160 2.73 -14.57 24.59
C ALA A 160 3.06 -13.08 24.36
N ALA A 161 4.28 -12.66 24.70
CA ALA A 161 4.79 -11.31 24.50
C ALA A 161 4.85 -10.94 23.00
N VAL A 162 5.45 -11.80 22.16
CA VAL A 162 5.52 -11.62 20.71
C VAL A 162 4.12 -11.57 20.10
N MET A 163 3.23 -12.47 20.48
CA MET A 163 1.83 -12.48 20.02
C MET A 163 1.07 -11.21 20.42
N GLN A 164 1.32 -10.68 21.62
CA GLN A 164 0.70 -9.43 22.05
C GLN A 164 1.26 -8.22 21.28
N ALA A 165 2.56 -8.16 21.06
CA ALA A 165 3.18 -7.15 20.21
C ALA A 165 2.58 -7.12 18.81
N MET A 166 2.36 -8.30 18.23
CA MET A 166 1.69 -8.44 16.93
C MET A 166 0.25 -7.92 16.96
N LYS A 167 -0.49 -8.19 18.03
CA LYS A 167 -1.86 -7.66 18.17
C LYS A 167 -1.88 -6.13 18.23
N ILE A 168 -0.93 -5.54 18.93
CA ILE A 168 -0.80 -4.08 19.04
C ILE A 168 -0.44 -3.49 17.69
N MET A 169 0.60 -4.02 17.02
CA MET A 169 1.01 -3.56 15.69
C MET A 169 -0.09 -3.78 14.65
N GLY A 170 -0.72 -4.96 14.65
CA GLY A 170 -1.84 -5.25 13.78
C GLY A 170 -2.99 -4.27 13.96
N GLY A 171 -3.31 -3.90 15.20
CA GLY A 171 -4.36 -2.92 15.52
C GLY A 171 -4.09 -1.50 15.00
N GLN A 172 -2.85 -1.17 14.67
CA GLN A 172 -2.50 0.14 14.09
C GLN A 172 -2.70 0.18 12.56
N TYR A 173 -2.45 -0.94 11.87
CA TYR A 173 -2.59 -1.01 10.42
C TYR A 173 -3.97 -1.46 9.95
N VAL A 174 -4.79 -2.04 10.85
CA VAL A 174 -6.13 -2.54 10.55
C VAL A 174 -7.16 -1.64 11.22
N LEU A 175 -8.09 -1.13 10.43
CA LEU A 175 -9.13 -0.24 10.95
C LEU A 175 -10.12 -0.97 11.85
N GLY A 176 -10.37 -2.26 11.61
CA GLY A 176 -11.26 -3.08 12.43
C GLY A 176 -11.13 -4.57 12.15
N ARG A 177 -11.53 -5.39 13.12
CA ARG A 177 -11.59 -6.86 12.95
C ARG A 177 -12.82 -7.30 12.15
N SER A 178 -13.82 -6.44 12.10
CA SER A 178 -15.03 -6.60 11.30
C SER A 178 -15.37 -5.28 10.63
N ILE A 179 -16.17 -5.34 9.57
CA ILE A 179 -16.63 -4.14 8.86
C ILE A 179 -17.41 -3.19 9.80
N ALA A 180 -18.20 -3.72 10.72
CA ALA A 180 -18.97 -2.92 11.68
C ALA A 180 -18.03 -2.14 12.65
N GLU A 181 -16.95 -2.77 13.13
CA GLU A 181 -15.92 -2.10 13.92
C GLU A 181 -15.20 -1.02 13.09
N GLY A 182 -14.84 -1.33 11.85
CA GLY A 182 -14.19 -0.40 10.94
C GLY A 182 -15.04 0.83 10.64
N LEU A 183 -16.31 0.66 10.36
CA LEU A 183 -17.27 1.75 10.16
C LEU A 183 -17.41 2.63 11.42
N LYS A 184 -17.57 2.01 12.59
CA LYS A 184 -17.66 2.73 13.87
C LYS A 184 -16.38 3.53 14.19
N ARG A 185 -15.20 2.98 13.89
CA ARG A 185 -13.92 3.70 14.07
C ARG A 185 -13.75 4.80 13.03
N GLY A 186 -14.12 4.54 11.79
CA GLY A 186 -14.06 5.52 10.71
C GLY A 186 -14.86 6.77 11.04
N THR A 187 -16.09 6.63 11.54
CA THR A 187 -16.94 7.77 11.93
C THR A 187 -16.37 8.60 13.08
N LYS A 188 -15.63 8.02 14.01
CA LYS A 188 -15.01 8.77 15.12
C LYS A 188 -13.87 9.69 14.69
N HIS A 189 -13.22 9.39 13.59
CA HIS A 189 -12.09 10.16 13.04
C HIS A 189 -12.48 11.00 11.82
N ASN A 190 -13.77 11.17 11.57
CA ASN A 190 -14.27 11.78 10.34
C ASN A 190 -14.25 13.29 10.41
N ASP A 191 -13.33 13.88 9.65
CA ASP A 191 -13.62 15.19 9.06
C ASP A 191 -14.47 14.98 7.77
N SER A 192 -15.26 15.95 7.40
CA SER A 192 -16.18 15.88 6.24
C SER A 192 -15.48 15.59 4.89
N ALA A 193 -14.17 15.68 4.84
CA ALA A 193 -13.34 15.48 3.63
C ALA A 193 -12.60 14.13 3.61
N THR A 194 -12.79 13.26 4.60
CA THR A 194 -12.16 11.92 4.66
C THR A 194 -13.15 10.85 4.26
N ARG A 195 -12.74 9.96 3.36
CA ARG A 195 -13.49 8.79 2.86
C ARG A 195 -12.69 7.53 3.13
N PHE A 196 -13.33 6.38 3.06
CA PHE A 196 -12.71 5.08 3.24
C PHE A 196 -12.90 4.20 2.00
N SER A 197 -11.85 3.45 1.64
CA SER A 197 -11.94 2.28 0.77
C SER A 197 -11.61 1.08 1.63
N PHE A 198 -12.63 0.31 1.98
CA PHE A 198 -12.46 -0.87 2.83
C PHE A 198 -11.85 -2.02 2.04
N ASP A 199 -10.85 -2.68 2.59
CA ASP A 199 -10.22 -3.89 2.05
C ASP A 199 -10.49 -5.04 3.02
N MET A 200 -11.34 -5.97 2.61
CA MET A 200 -11.50 -7.22 3.35
C MET A 200 -10.25 -8.04 3.19
N LEU A 201 -9.46 -8.14 4.26
CA LEU A 201 -8.20 -8.88 4.20
C LEU A 201 -8.46 -10.32 3.78
N GLY A 202 -7.68 -10.80 2.85
CA GLY A 202 -7.76 -12.09 2.20
C GLY A 202 -7.37 -11.96 0.74
N GLU A 203 -6.42 -12.76 0.29
CA GLU A 203 -5.95 -12.80 -1.09
C GLU A 203 -5.50 -14.22 -1.43
N GLY A 204 -5.56 -14.60 -2.71
CA GLY A 204 -5.10 -15.89 -3.17
C GLY A 204 -5.90 -17.05 -2.58
N ALA A 205 -7.20 -17.13 -2.87
CA ALA A 205 -8.01 -18.31 -2.55
C ALA A 205 -7.29 -19.57 -3.07
N ARG A 206 -7.16 -20.57 -2.22
CA ARG A 206 -6.49 -21.84 -2.57
C ARG A 206 -7.49 -22.91 -3.00
N THR A 207 -8.70 -22.81 -2.49
CA THR A 207 -9.80 -23.71 -2.74
C THR A 207 -11.03 -22.95 -3.19
N GLU A 208 -11.99 -23.66 -3.76
CA GLU A 208 -13.29 -23.08 -4.11
C GLU A 208 -14.09 -22.67 -2.86
N GLU A 209 -13.87 -23.34 -1.75
CA GLU A 209 -14.46 -22.99 -0.46
C GLU A 209 -13.92 -21.63 0.04
N ASP A 210 -12.59 -21.41 -0.05
CA ASP A 210 -12.00 -20.10 0.27
C ASP A 210 -12.63 -18.99 -0.58
N ALA A 211 -12.73 -19.23 -1.90
CA ALA A 211 -13.29 -18.25 -2.83
C ALA A 211 -14.76 -17.88 -2.49
N ARG A 212 -15.58 -18.87 -2.12
CA ARG A 212 -16.96 -18.64 -1.66
C ARG A 212 -17.02 -17.88 -0.33
N ASN A 213 -16.15 -18.20 0.60
CA ASN A 213 -16.06 -17.51 1.89
C ASN A 213 -15.68 -16.04 1.70
N TYR A 214 -14.69 -15.73 0.84
CA TYR A 214 -14.31 -14.36 0.51
C TYR A 214 -15.45 -13.62 -0.23
N LEU A 215 -16.11 -14.26 -1.19
CA LEU A 215 -17.26 -13.67 -1.89
C LEU A 215 -18.35 -13.25 -0.90
N THR A 216 -18.68 -14.13 0.06
CA THR A 216 -19.67 -13.85 1.11
C THR A 216 -19.22 -12.70 2.01
N ALA A 217 -17.94 -12.67 2.38
CA ALA A 217 -17.38 -11.59 3.20
C ALA A 217 -17.44 -10.24 2.48
N TYR A 218 -17.09 -10.18 1.18
CA TYR A 218 -17.20 -8.99 0.36
C TYR A 218 -18.67 -8.52 0.23
N ALA A 219 -19.60 -9.44 -0.07
CA ALA A 219 -21.02 -9.11 -0.17
C ALA A 219 -21.56 -8.51 1.13
N SER A 220 -21.30 -9.15 2.27
CA SER A 220 -21.71 -8.65 3.59
C SER A 220 -21.07 -7.29 3.94
N ALA A 221 -19.84 -7.07 3.50
CA ALA A 221 -19.16 -5.79 3.69
C ALA A 221 -19.81 -4.67 2.85
N ILE A 222 -20.15 -4.94 1.59
CA ILE A 222 -20.86 -4.00 0.72
C ILE A 222 -22.20 -3.59 1.31
N ASP A 223 -23.00 -4.55 1.81
CA ASP A 223 -24.28 -4.26 2.47
C ASP A 223 -24.10 -3.35 3.71
N SER A 224 -23.09 -3.66 4.51
CA SER A 224 -22.79 -2.87 5.72
C SER A 224 -22.33 -1.45 5.39
N ILE A 225 -21.45 -1.29 4.39
CA ILE A 225 -20.95 0.00 3.93
C ILE A 225 -22.08 0.83 3.32
N GLY A 226 -22.87 0.21 2.42
CA GLY A 226 -23.97 0.86 1.73
C GLY A 226 -25.07 1.33 2.68
N SER A 227 -25.49 0.49 3.61
CA SER A 227 -26.47 0.85 4.64
C SER A 227 -25.98 2.00 5.51
N HIS A 228 -24.66 2.02 5.83
CA HIS A 228 -24.07 3.11 6.63
C HIS A 228 -24.00 4.43 5.83
N CYS A 229 -23.66 4.40 4.55
CA CYS A 229 -23.64 5.59 3.69
C CYS A 229 -25.05 6.19 3.56
N ASN A 230 -26.07 5.37 3.35
CA ASN A 230 -27.47 5.82 3.24
C ASN A 230 -27.99 6.51 4.51
N THR A 231 -27.47 6.16 5.68
CA THR A 231 -27.83 6.83 6.95
C THR A 231 -27.16 8.17 7.14
N LEU A 232 -26.05 8.44 6.44
CA LEU A 232 -25.27 9.67 6.58
C LEU A 232 -25.56 10.70 5.49
N SER A 233 -26.03 10.29 4.33
CA SER A 233 -26.28 11.19 3.19
C SER A 233 -27.74 11.62 3.17
N THR A 234 -27.95 12.94 3.28
CA THR A 234 -29.23 13.60 2.99
C THR A 234 -29.21 14.26 1.60
N ASP A 235 -28.09 14.16 0.89
CA ASP A 235 -27.88 14.82 -0.40
C ASP A 235 -27.95 13.78 -1.54
N HIS A 236 -29.05 13.80 -2.30
CA HIS A 236 -29.29 12.93 -3.45
C HIS A 236 -28.39 13.26 -4.67
N ASP A 237 -27.69 14.39 -4.68
CA ASP A 237 -26.79 14.81 -5.75
C ASP A 237 -25.31 14.43 -5.48
N SER A 238 -25.02 13.69 -4.40
CA SER A 238 -23.64 13.31 -4.09
C SER A 238 -23.10 12.31 -5.09
N LYS A 239 -21.97 12.65 -5.72
CA LYS A 239 -21.27 11.77 -6.66
C LYS A 239 -20.73 10.52 -5.92
N VAL A 240 -20.78 9.34 -6.57
CA VAL A 240 -20.35 8.04 -6.00
C VAL A 240 -18.95 8.06 -5.36
N TYR A 241 -18.02 8.85 -5.89
CA TYR A 241 -16.69 8.99 -5.33
C TYR A 241 -16.63 9.85 -4.06
N ASN A 242 -17.73 10.48 -3.64
CA ASN A 242 -17.85 11.12 -2.34
C ASN A 242 -18.30 10.14 -1.24
N ASN A 243 -18.73 8.95 -1.59
CA ASN A 243 -19.11 7.89 -0.66
C ASN A 243 -17.91 7.02 -0.27
N ASN A 244 -18.04 6.26 0.82
CA ASN A 244 -17.12 5.17 1.11
C ASN A 244 -17.22 4.12 0.00
N GLY A 245 -16.18 3.31 -0.16
CA GLY A 245 -16.14 2.25 -1.16
C GLY A 245 -15.44 1.00 -0.66
N ILE A 246 -15.30 0.04 -1.54
CA ILE A 246 -14.63 -1.23 -1.27
C ILE A 246 -13.54 -1.50 -2.31
N SER A 247 -12.47 -2.15 -1.88
CA SER A 247 -11.42 -2.70 -2.75
C SER A 247 -11.50 -4.21 -2.76
N VAL A 248 -11.45 -4.81 -3.95
CA VAL A 248 -11.61 -6.25 -4.16
C VAL A 248 -10.38 -6.82 -4.88
N LYS A 249 -9.82 -7.90 -4.36
CA LYS A 249 -8.77 -8.67 -5.02
C LYS A 249 -9.39 -9.83 -5.78
N LEU A 250 -9.11 -9.91 -7.07
CA LEU A 250 -9.68 -10.97 -7.92
C LEU A 250 -9.16 -12.35 -7.53
N SER A 251 -7.93 -12.43 -7.01
CA SER A 251 -7.36 -13.70 -6.51
C SER A 251 -8.08 -14.26 -5.28
N ALA A 252 -8.81 -13.44 -4.53
CA ALA A 252 -9.64 -13.89 -3.44
C ALA A 252 -10.93 -14.59 -3.92
N LEU A 253 -11.36 -14.30 -5.14
CA LEU A 253 -12.63 -14.78 -5.68
C LEU A 253 -12.51 -16.04 -6.56
N HIS A 254 -11.27 -16.48 -6.87
CA HIS A 254 -11.07 -17.67 -7.69
C HIS A 254 -9.71 -18.33 -7.40
N PRO A 255 -9.65 -19.68 -7.14
CA PRO A 255 -8.41 -20.35 -6.74
C PRO A 255 -7.41 -20.53 -7.90
N ARG A 256 -7.86 -20.40 -9.14
CA ARG A 256 -7.02 -20.53 -10.34
C ARG A 256 -6.99 -19.25 -11.18
N TYR A 257 -6.79 -18.11 -10.52
CA TYR A 257 -6.74 -16.81 -11.17
C TYR A 257 -5.39 -16.59 -11.89
N TYR A 258 -5.26 -17.21 -13.08
CA TYR A 258 -4.10 -17.15 -13.97
C TYR A 258 -4.54 -17.01 -15.42
N TYR A 259 -3.77 -16.29 -16.24
CA TYR A 259 -4.09 -16.12 -17.66
C TYR A 259 -4.17 -17.44 -18.43
N ALA A 260 -3.37 -18.44 -18.07
CA ALA A 260 -3.43 -19.79 -18.65
C ALA A 260 -4.78 -20.51 -18.43
N GLN A 261 -5.61 -20.01 -17.51
CA GLN A 261 -6.96 -20.50 -17.23
C GLN A 261 -8.03 -19.48 -17.65
N HIS A 262 -7.73 -18.64 -18.65
CA HIS A 262 -8.55 -17.51 -19.07
C HIS A 262 -10.04 -17.85 -19.20
N ASP A 263 -10.37 -18.88 -19.98
CA ASP A 263 -11.77 -19.23 -20.27
C ASP A 263 -12.53 -19.68 -19.01
N LEU A 264 -11.86 -20.46 -18.15
CA LEU A 264 -12.41 -20.88 -16.86
C LEU A 264 -12.64 -19.68 -15.94
N VAL A 265 -11.65 -18.79 -15.85
CA VAL A 265 -11.74 -17.59 -15.04
C VAL A 265 -12.84 -16.65 -15.54
N MET A 266 -12.97 -16.45 -16.84
CA MET A 266 -14.05 -15.64 -17.40
C MET A 266 -15.42 -16.27 -17.15
N ALA A 267 -15.53 -17.61 -17.18
CA ALA A 267 -16.79 -18.30 -16.92
C ALA A 267 -17.21 -18.27 -15.44
N GLU A 268 -16.25 -18.34 -14.50
CA GLU A 268 -16.55 -18.52 -13.07
C GLU A 268 -16.34 -17.26 -12.22
N LEU A 269 -15.26 -16.50 -12.47
CA LEU A 269 -14.92 -15.31 -11.69
C LEU A 269 -15.71 -14.08 -12.13
N LEU A 270 -15.91 -13.87 -13.44
CA LEU A 270 -16.65 -12.71 -13.93
C LEU A 270 -18.08 -12.62 -13.36
N PRO A 271 -18.89 -13.69 -13.24
CA PRO A 271 -20.17 -13.63 -12.57
C PRO A 271 -20.08 -13.22 -11.09
N ARG A 272 -19.06 -13.68 -10.36
CA ARG A 272 -18.86 -13.35 -8.94
C ARG A 272 -18.57 -11.86 -8.74
N ILE A 273 -17.64 -11.32 -9.51
CA ILE A 273 -17.34 -9.89 -9.43
C ILE A 273 -18.49 -9.02 -9.97
N LYS A 274 -19.24 -9.51 -10.96
CA LYS A 274 -20.48 -8.86 -11.44
C LYS A 274 -21.52 -8.77 -10.33
N GLN A 275 -21.71 -9.81 -9.53
CA GLN A 275 -22.60 -9.81 -8.37
C GLN A 275 -22.22 -8.71 -7.36
N LEU A 276 -20.95 -8.67 -6.94
CA LEU A 276 -20.47 -7.66 -5.99
C LEU A 276 -20.62 -6.22 -6.53
N ARG A 277 -20.39 -6.05 -7.81
CA ARG A 277 -20.54 -4.78 -8.48
C ARG A 277 -22.00 -4.30 -8.53
N LEU A 278 -22.95 -5.18 -8.89
CA LEU A 278 -24.38 -4.84 -8.88
C LEU A 278 -24.85 -4.42 -7.49
N GLN A 279 -24.36 -5.11 -6.47
CA GLN A 279 -24.63 -4.78 -5.07
C GLN A 279 -24.04 -3.41 -4.68
N SER A 280 -22.80 -3.11 -5.13
CA SER A 280 -22.18 -1.79 -4.91
C SER A 280 -22.92 -0.66 -5.62
N GLN A 281 -23.41 -0.91 -6.84
CA GLN A 281 -24.23 0.04 -7.60
C GLN A 281 -25.56 0.32 -6.88
N HIS A 282 -26.20 -0.70 -6.32
CA HIS A 282 -27.45 -0.54 -5.56
C HIS A 282 -27.33 0.48 -4.42
N TYR A 283 -26.16 0.53 -3.77
CA TYR A 283 -25.86 1.45 -2.68
C TYR A 283 -25.12 2.73 -3.11
N ASP A 284 -24.86 2.89 -4.39
CA ASP A 284 -24.03 3.98 -4.95
C ASP A 284 -22.67 4.13 -4.24
N ILE A 285 -21.99 3.01 -3.95
CA ILE A 285 -20.62 3.00 -3.41
C ILE A 285 -19.63 2.52 -4.46
N GLY A 286 -18.39 3.09 -4.43
CA GLY A 286 -17.34 2.69 -5.36
C GLY A 286 -16.80 1.28 -5.10
N LEU A 287 -16.59 0.48 -6.16
CA LEU A 287 -15.89 -0.79 -6.11
C LEU A 287 -14.63 -0.71 -6.97
N SER A 288 -13.45 -0.82 -6.34
CA SER A 288 -12.16 -0.81 -7.02
C SER A 288 -11.57 -2.21 -7.11
N ILE A 289 -11.17 -2.64 -8.31
CA ILE A 289 -10.37 -3.85 -8.50
C ILE A 289 -8.92 -3.52 -8.17
N ASP A 290 -8.39 -4.14 -7.12
CA ASP A 290 -7.00 -3.99 -6.70
C ASP A 290 -6.05 -4.63 -7.70
N ALA A 291 -4.88 -4.00 -7.89
CA ALA A 291 -3.81 -4.57 -8.68
C ALA A 291 -3.01 -5.58 -7.85
N GLU A 292 -2.69 -6.67 -8.48
CA GLU A 292 -1.89 -7.75 -7.92
C GLU A 292 -0.58 -7.92 -8.71
N GLU A 293 0.01 -9.11 -8.80
CA GLU A 293 1.26 -9.32 -9.52
C GLU A 293 1.12 -8.98 -11.02
N SER A 294 2.22 -8.57 -11.62
CA SER A 294 2.25 -8.08 -13.01
C SER A 294 1.71 -9.09 -14.03
N TYR A 295 1.98 -10.38 -13.85
CA TYR A 295 1.51 -11.42 -14.76
C TYR A 295 -0.02 -11.59 -14.77
N ARG A 296 -0.74 -11.04 -13.77
CA ARG A 296 -2.21 -11.04 -13.68
C ARG A 296 -2.86 -9.84 -14.37
N LEU A 297 -2.07 -8.83 -14.80
CA LEU A 297 -2.66 -7.61 -15.35
C LEU A 297 -3.51 -7.88 -16.58
N ASP A 298 -3.07 -8.74 -17.50
CA ASP A 298 -3.81 -8.99 -18.74
C ASP A 298 -5.22 -9.55 -18.47
N ILE A 299 -5.34 -10.57 -17.63
CA ILE A 299 -6.65 -11.13 -17.27
C ILE A 299 -7.48 -10.16 -16.43
N SER A 300 -6.86 -9.33 -15.58
CA SER A 300 -7.54 -8.27 -14.84
C SER A 300 -8.19 -7.26 -15.80
N LEU A 301 -7.47 -6.87 -16.85
CA LEU A 301 -7.97 -5.93 -17.85
C LEU A 301 -9.10 -6.55 -18.69
N ASP A 302 -9.07 -7.84 -18.99
CA ASP A 302 -10.13 -8.52 -19.71
C ASP A 302 -11.42 -8.60 -18.87
N ILE A 303 -11.33 -8.93 -17.59
CA ILE A 303 -12.45 -8.89 -16.63
C ILE A 303 -12.97 -7.46 -16.49
N PHE A 304 -12.08 -6.49 -16.34
CA PHE A 304 -12.45 -5.08 -16.18
C PHE A 304 -13.17 -4.53 -17.41
N ALA A 305 -12.71 -4.88 -18.62
CA ALA A 305 -13.38 -4.53 -19.87
C ALA A 305 -14.78 -5.14 -19.95
N ALA A 306 -14.93 -6.43 -19.61
CA ALA A 306 -16.23 -7.09 -19.58
C ALA A 306 -17.20 -6.40 -18.61
N LEU A 307 -16.73 -6.00 -17.43
CA LEU A 307 -17.53 -5.22 -16.49
C LEU A 307 -17.88 -3.82 -17.02
N ALA A 308 -16.93 -3.13 -17.65
CA ALA A 308 -17.17 -1.78 -18.17
C ALA A 308 -18.19 -1.77 -19.33
N HIS A 309 -18.21 -2.81 -20.15
CA HIS A 309 -19.20 -2.96 -21.24
C HIS A 309 -20.56 -3.49 -20.78
N ASP A 310 -20.69 -3.90 -19.52
CA ASP A 310 -21.93 -4.47 -19.03
C ASP A 310 -23.07 -3.42 -19.01
N PRO A 311 -24.18 -3.63 -19.75
CA PRO A 311 -25.29 -2.68 -19.81
C PRO A 311 -25.98 -2.47 -18.47
N ASP A 312 -25.95 -3.47 -17.57
CA ASP A 312 -26.52 -3.35 -16.23
C ASP A 312 -25.81 -2.29 -15.37
N LEU A 313 -24.64 -1.78 -15.81
CA LEU A 313 -23.90 -0.67 -15.17
C LEU A 313 -24.35 0.71 -15.63
N SER A 314 -25.32 0.85 -16.50
CA SER A 314 -25.69 2.15 -17.04
C SER A 314 -25.94 3.17 -15.95
N GLY A 315 -25.35 4.37 -16.09
CA GLY A 315 -25.52 5.48 -15.14
C GLY A 315 -24.62 5.44 -13.89
N TRP A 316 -24.02 4.29 -13.51
CA TRP A 316 -23.14 4.23 -12.34
C TRP A 316 -21.67 4.46 -12.70
N GLN A 317 -21.00 5.33 -11.91
CA GLN A 317 -19.60 5.74 -12.13
C GLN A 317 -18.64 5.22 -11.04
N GLY A 318 -19.07 4.23 -10.25
CA GLY A 318 -18.29 3.69 -9.13
C GLY A 318 -17.33 2.56 -9.49
N LEU A 319 -17.19 2.18 -10.78
CA LEU A 319 -16.25 1.15 -11.21
C LEU A 319 -14.82 1.69 -11.17
N GLY A 320 -13.95 1.03 -10.39
CA GLY A 320 -12.57 1.46 -10.19
C GLY A 320 -11.53 0.40 -10.54
N PHE A 321 -10.34 0.86 -10.93
CA PHE A 321 -9.17 0.04 -11.24
C PHE A 321 -7.90 0.63 -10.62
N VAL A 322 -6.98 -0.23 -10.19
CA VAL A 322 -5.69 0.19 -9.63
C VAL A 322 -4.58 0.02 -10.65
N LEU A 323 -3.89 1.13 -10.94
CA LEU A 323 -2.76 1.21 -11.87
C LEU A 323 -1.44 1.32 -11.11
N GLN A 324 -0.49 0.44 -11.43
CA GLN A 324 0.82 0.35 -10.77
C GLN A 324 1.92 0.97 -11.62
N ALA A 325 2.44 2.13 -11.19
CA ALA A 325 3.46 2.88 -11.93
C ALA A 325 4.84 2.22 -11.97
N TYR A 326 5.12 1.21 -11.14
CA TYR A 326 6.37 0.46 -11.22
C TYR A 326 6.45 -0.47 -12.43
N GLN A 327 5.31 -0.76 -13.09
CA GLN A 327 5.27 -1.53 -14.33
C GLN A 327 5.63 -0.65 -15.53
N LYS A 328 6.54 -1.11 -16.37
CA LYS A 328 6.98 -0.39 -17.59
C LYS A 328 5.83 -0.05 -18.55
N ARG A 329 4.78 -0.85 -18.53
CA ARG A 329 3.56 -0.70 -19.37
C ARG A 329 2.48 0.21 -18.76
N ALA A 330 2.72 0.81 -17.57
CA ALA A 330 1.72 1.62 -16.87
C ALA A 330 1.17 2.80 -17.69
N PRO A 331 1.98 3.58 -18.46
CA PRO A 331 1.46 4.66 -19.28
C PRO A 331 0.49 4.19 -20.38
N ASP A 332 0.79 3.07 -21.02
CA ASP A 332 -0.10 2.50 -22.05
C ASP A 332 -1.38 1.92 -21.44
N THR A 333 -1.28 1.35 -20.23
CA THR A 333 -2.44 0.90 -19.46
C THR A 333 -3.34 2.08 -19.05
N ALA A 334 -2.78 3.21 -18.63
CA ALA A 334 -3.54 4.43 -18.36
C ALA A 334 -4.33 4.91 -19.59
N LYS A 335 -3.68 4.95 -20.74
CA LYS A 335 -4.31 5.33 -22.02
C LYS A 335 -5.42 4.36 -22.42
N TRP A 336 -5.22 3.07 -22.18
CA TRP A 336 -6.23 2.04 -22.46
C TRP A 336 -7.46 2.20 -21.54
N LEU A 337 -7.27 2.44 -20.25
CA LEU A 337 -8.36 2.71 -19.31
C LEU A 337 -9.18 3.95 -19.71
N ILE A 338 -8.51 5.02 -20.13
CA ILE A 338 -9.16 6.24 -20.62
C ILE A 338 -9.96 5.94 -21.89
N GLY A 339 -9.39 5.17 -22.82
CA GLY A 339 -10.08 4.78 -24.03
C GLY A 339 -11.32 3.93 -23.75
N LEU A 340 -11.22 2.95 -22.85
CA LEU A 340 -12.33 2.12 -22.42
C LEU A 340 -13.44 2.96 -21.75
N ALA A 341 -13.06 3.92 -20.90
CA ALA A 341 -14.01 4.83 -20.27
C ALA A 341 -14.82 5.63 -21.31
N ARG A 342 -14.15 6.17 -22.32
CA ARG A 342 -14.80 6.92 -23.42
C ARG A 342 -15.68 6.05 -24.29
N GLU A 343 -15.20 4.84 -24.63
CA GLU A 343 -15.95 3.86 -25.43
C GLU A 343 -17.25 3.44 -24.72
N THR A 344 -17.21 3.26 -23.41
CA THR A 344 -18.36 2.84 -22.61
C THR A 344 -19.21 3.99 -22.06
N GLY A 345 -18.82 5.26 -22.32
CA GLY A 345 -19.49 6.45 -21.82
C GLY A 345 -19.46 6.58 -20.29
N ARG A 346 -18.41 6.06 -19.63
CA ARG A 346 -18.27 6.01 -18.17
C ARG A 346 -17.16 6.94 -17.68
N ARG A 347 -17.22 7.33 -16.42
CA ARG A 347 -16.11 7.95 -15.71
C ARG A 347 -15.55 6.96 -14.69
N LEU A 348 -14.41 6.35 -15.01
CA LEU A 348 -13.80 5.30 -14.19
C LEU A 348 -13.01 5.90 -13.02
N MET A 349 -13.04 5.26 -11.85
CA MET A 349 -12.19 5.62 -10.71
C MET A 349 -10.82 4.94 -10.90
N VAL A 350 -9.75 5.72 -11.17
CA VAL A 350 -8.43 5.14 -11.41
C VAL A 350 -7.46 5.50 -10.29
N ARG A 351 -7.11 4.49 -9.49
CA ARG A 351 -6.14 4.62 -8.39
C ARG A 351 -4.72 4.40 -8.92
N LEU A 352 -3.92 5.44 -8.93
CA LEU A 352 -2.50 5.34 -9.26
C LEU A 352 -1.69 5.05 -8.00
N VAL A 353 -0.96 3.94 -8.01
CA VAL A 353 -0.03 3.52 -6.95
C VAL A 353 1.37 3.33 -7.53
N LYS A 354 2.41 3.28 -6.69
CA LYS A 354 3.76 2.94 -7.16
C LYS A 354 3.85 1.44 -7.47
N GLY A 355 3.45 0.58 -6.56
CA GLY A 355 3.42 -0.87 -6.66
C GLY A 355 3.86 -1.51 -5.34
N ALA A 356 3.30 -2.67 -4.99
CA ALA A 356 3.49 -3.30 -3.68
C ALA A 356 4.21 -4.65 -3.71
N TYR A 357 4.60 -5.15 -4.89
CA TYR A 357 5.14 -6.51 -5.06
C TYR A 357 6.55 -6.52 -5.66
N TRP A 358 7.31 -5.41 -5.55
CA TRP A 358 8.56 -5.24 -6.28
C TRP A 358 9.56 -6.38 -6.08
N ASP A 359 9.78 -6.81 -4.83
CA ASP A 359 10.72 -7.91 -4.53
C ASP A 359 10.27 -9.24 -5.14
N ALA A 360 8.96 -9.53 -5.07
CA ALA A 360 8.37 -10.73 -5.67
C ALA A 360 8.46 -10.70 -7.21
N GLU A 361 8.25 -9.54 -7.85
CA GLU A 361 8.37 -9.37 -9.30
C GLU A 361 9.81 -9.58 -9.80
N ILE A 362 10.79 -9.01 -9.09
CA ILE A 362 12.20 -9.20 -9.41
C ILE A 362 12.57 -10.67 -9.30
N LYS A 363 12.24 -11.30 -8.16
CA LYS A 363 12.54 -12.71 -7.91
C LYS A 363 11.86 -13.63 -8.93
N HIS A 364 10.59 -13.44 -9.20
CA HIS A 364 9.83 -14.23 -10.15
C HIS A 364 10.39 -14.14 -11.57
N ALA A 365 10.77 -12.95 -12.01
CA ALA A 365 11.40 -12.76 -13.32
C ALA A 365 12.75 -13.51 -13.42
N GLN A 366 13.56 -13.51 -12.33
CA GLN A 366 14.82 -14.24 -12.26
C GLN A 366 14.60 -15.75 -12.27
N GLU A 367 13.64 -16.27 -11.49
CA GLU A 367 13.31 -17.70 -11.44
C GLU A 367 12.84 -18.24 -12.80
N LEU A 368 12.16 -17.44 -13.58
CA LEU A 368 11.66 -17.82 -14.90
C LEU A 368 12.64 -17.52 -16.04
N GLY A 369 13.78 -16.86 -15.78
CA GLY A 369 14.72 -16.44 -16.82
C GLY A 369 14.05 -15.55 -17.87
N LEU A 370 13.23 -14.58 -17.46
CA LEU A 370 12.52 -13.71 -18.41
C LEU A 370 13.49 -12.78 -19.15
N PRO A 371 13.16 -12.30 -20.35
CA PRO A 371 14.06 -11.47 -21.14
C PRO A 371 14.34 -10.10 -20.51
N SER A 372 13.48 -9.63 -19.60
CA SER A 372 13.64 -8.42 -18.81
C SER A 372 12.64 -8.40 -17.65
N TYR A 373 12.81 -7.47 -16.73
CA TYR A 373 11.86 -7.28 -15.64
C TYR A 373 10.58 -6.56 -16.13
N PRO A 374 9.39 -6.97 -15.67
CA PRO A 374 8.14 -6.24 -15.98
C PRO A 374 8.04 -4.91 -15.23
N VAL A 375 8.86 -4.73 -14.20
CA VAL A 375 8.91 -3.56 -13.33
C VAL A 375 10.26 -2.84 -13.46
N PHE A 376 10.30 -1.56 -13.08
CA PHE A 376 11.55 -0.82 -13.02
C PHE A 376 12.45 -1.36 -11.91
N THR A 377 13.74 -1.42 -12.19
CA THR A 377 14.75 -1.89 -11.22
C THR A 377 15.18 -0.81 -10.24
N ARG A 378 14.86 0.47 -10.50
CA ARG A 378 15.13 1.61 -9.62
C ARG A 378 13.86 2.31 -9.21
N LYS A 379 13.78 2.66 -7.92
CA LYS A 379 12.64 3.43 -7.39
C LYS A 379 12.46 4.78 -8.10
N ALA A 380 13.55 5.48 -8.46
CA ALA A 380 13.47 6.76 -9.16
C ALA A 380 12.77 6.65 -10.53
N ASN A 381 12.96 5.55 -11.25
CA ASN A 381 12.27 5.28 -12.52
C ASN A 381 10.76 5.07 -12.30
N THR A 382 10.38 4.39 -11.21
CA THR A 382 8.98 4.27 -10.78
C THR A 382 8.38 5.64 -10.45
N ASP A 383 9.11 6.49 -9.73
CA ASP A 383 8.65 7.83 -9.37
C ASP A 383 8.44 8.70 -10.63
N LEU A 384 9.32 8.60 -11.61
CA LEU A 384 9.19 9.27 -12.92
C LEU A 384 7.96 8.77 -13.70
N CYS A 385 7.76 7.45 -13.74
CA CYS A 385 6.59 6.86 -14.40
C CYS A 385 5.28 7.24 -13.68
N TYR A 386 5.27 7.28 -12.36
CA TYR A 386 4.13 7.76 -11.57
C TYR A 386 3.77 9.21 -11.94
N GLN A 387 4.74 10.10 -12.04
CA GLN A 387 4.56 11.48 -12.45
C GLN A 387 3.97 11.59 -13.87
N HIS A 388 4.47 10.79 -14.81
CA HIS A 388 3.96 10.74 -16.17
C HIS A 388 2.51 10.23 -16.23
N CYS A 389 2.20 9.13 -15.54
CA CYS A 389 0.85 8.59 -15.45
C CYS A 389 -0.12 9.57 -14.77
N ALA A 390 0.33 10.30 -13.74
CA ALA A 390 -0.48 11.30 -13.07
C ALA A 390 -0.92 12.41 -14.04
N GLY A 391 0.00 12.90 -14.89
CA GLY A 391 -0.35 13.86 -15.94
C GLY A 391 -1.39 13.31 -16.92
N ILE A 392 -1.21 12.09 -17.42
CA ILE A 392 -2.15 11.43 -18.34
C ILE A 392 -3.55 11.32 -17.72
N LEU A 393 -3.65 10.90 -16.45
CA LEU A 393 -4.94 10.74 -15.79
C LEU A 393 -5.62 12.08 -15.49
N LEU A 394 -4.86 13.09 -15.07
CA LEU A 394 -5.38 14.43 -14.82
C LEU A 394 -5.89 15.12 -16.08
N ASP A 395 -5.30 14.85 -17.24
CA ASP A 395 -5.72 15.42 -18.52
C ASP A 395 -7.01 14.78 -19.09
N ALA A 396 -7.48 13.67 -18.49
CA ALA A 396 -8.64 12.91 -18.96
C ALA A 396 -9.85 13.00 -17.98
N GLN A 397 -10.18 14.20 -17.49
CA GLN A 397 -11.26 14.43 -16.53
C GLN A 397 -12.65 14.00 -17.02
N ASP A 398 -12.84 13.96 -18.32
CA ASP A 398 -14.03 13.44 -19.00
C ASP A 398 -14.22 11.93 -18.81
N ALA A 399 -13.12 11.21 -18.69
CA ALA A 399 -13.09 9.75 -18.71
C ALA A 399 -12.77 9.12 -17.36
N VAL A 400 -11.99 9.78 -16.53
CA VAL A 400 -11.53 9.21 -15.27
C VAL A 400 -11.65 10.19 -14.10
N PHE A 401 -11.90 9.64 -12.91
CA PHE A 401 -11.70 10.29 -11.63
C PHE A 401 -10.38 9.78 -11.03
N PRO A 402 -9.30 10.59 -11.06
CA PRO A 402 -7.99 10.15 -10.58
C PRO A 402 -7.93 10.05 -9.06
N GLN A 403 -7.29 8.99 -8.56
CA GLN A 403 -7.05 8.75 -7.13
C GLN A 403 -5.54 8.51 -6.94
N PHE A 404 -4.85 9.40 -6.21
CA PHE A 404 -3.39 9.36 -6.07
C PHE A 404 -2.94 8.82 -4.72
N ALA A 405 -2.44 7.59 -4.71
CA ALA A 405 -1.94 6.96 -3.49
C ALA A 405 -0.47 7.33 -3.25
N THR A 406 -0.21 8.05 -2.17
CA THR A 406 1.15 8.44 -1.79
C THR A 406 1.26 8.77 -0.29
N HIS A 407 2.46 8.58 0.28
CA HIS A 407 2.86 9.09 1.60
C HIS A 407 4.08 10.02 1.49
N ASN A 408 4.46 10.42 0.27
CA ASN A 408 5.65 11.20 -0.01
C ASN A 408 5.25 12.67 -0.26
N ALA A 409 5.87 13.60 0.48
CA ALA A 409 5.55 15.04 0.40
C ALA A 409 5.81 15.62 -1.00
N TYR A 410 6.94 15.26 -1.65
CA TYR A 410 7.24 15.70 -3.01
C TYR A 410 6.16 15.23 -4.00
N THR A 411 5.76 13.95 -3.90
CA THR A 411 4.69 13.42 -4.77
C THR A 411 3.37 14.12 -4.51
N ALA A 412 3.02 14.41 -3.26
CA ALA A 412 1.77 15.10 -2.92
C ALA A 412 1.75 16.54 -3.47
N THR A 413 2.82 17.31 -3.28
CA THR A 413 2.92 18.68 -3.83
C THR A 413 2.98 18.69 -5.35
N MET A 414 3.64 17.71 -5.97
CA MET A 414 3.67 17.51 -7.41
C MET A 414 2.26 17.28 -7.98
N ILE A 415 1.45 16.43 -7.35
CA ILE A 415 0.06 16.21 -7.77
C ILE A 415 -0.75 17.50 -7.66
N LEU A 416 -0.63 18.27 -6.58
CA LEU A 416 -1.33 19.55 -6.44
C LEU A 416 -0.95 20.55 -7.53
N THR A 417 0.34 20.59 -7.90
CA THR A 417 0.83 21.46 -8.98
C THR A 417 0.30 21.04 -10.36
N LEU A 418 0.27 19.72 -10.64
CA LEU A 418 -0.28 19.19 -11.89
C LEU A 418 -1.79 19.32 -11.96
N ALA A 419 -2.49 19.07 -10.86
CA ALA A 419 -3.96 19.05 -10.82
C ALA A 419 -4.56 20.43 -11.06
N ARG A 420 -3.97 21.51 -10.54
CA ARG A 420 -4.58 22.85 -10.56
C ARG A 420 -6.02 22.79 -10.02
N GLU A 421 -7.02 23.09 -10.85
CA GLU A 421 -8.46 23.06 -10.53
C GLU A 421 -9.15 21.72 -10.90
N ARG A 422 -8.41 20.71 -11.35
CA ARG A 422 -8.96 19.42 -11.77
C ARG A 422 -9.40 18.59 -10.58
N GLU A 423 -10.48 17.84 -10.74
CA GLU A 423 -10.99 16.92 -9.71
C GLU A 423 -10.07 15.71 -9.54
N PHE A 424 -9.77 15.37 -8.30
CA PHE A 424 -9.05 14.16 -7.90
C PHE A 424 -9.21 13.93 -6.39
N GLU A 425 -8.75 12.79 -5.89
CA GLU A 425 -8.55 12.58 -4.47
C GLU A 425 -7.15 12.02 -4.19
N PHE A 426 -6.64 12.29 -2.99
CA PHE A 426 -5.50 11.54 -2.47
C PHE A 426 -5.96 10.27 -1.79
N GLN A 427 -5.07 9.26 -1.77
CA GLN A 427 -5.25 8.06 -0.99
C GLN A 427 -4.05 7.82 -0.06
N ARG A 428 -4.33 7.36 1.15
CA ARG A 428 -3.34 6.93 2.12
C ARG A 428 -3.75 5.62 2.78
N LEU A 429 -2.78 4.90 3.30
CA LEU A 429 -3.06 3.71 4.10
C LEU A 429 -3.55 4.11 5.50
N HIS A 430 -4.41 3.28 6.09
CA HIS A 430 -4.74 3.40 7.50
C HIS A 430 -3.47 3.27 8.35
N GLY A 431 -3.34 4.09 9.39
CA GLY A 431 -2.14 4.16 10.23
C GLY A 431 -0.97 4.95 9.67
N MET A 432 -1.01 5.41 8.41
CA MET A 432 0.09 6.12 7.76
C MET A 432 -0.35 7.47 7.19
N GLY A 433 0.59 8.41 7.09
CA GLY A 433 0.42 9.68 6.37
C GLY A 433 -0.54 10.68 7.00
N HIS A 434 -1.03 10.47 8.22
CA HIS A 434 -1.99 11.37 8.87
C HIS A 434 -1.41 12.78 9.02
N ILE A 435 -0.18 12.92 9.53
CA ILE A 435 0.50 14.21 9.72
C ILE A 435 0.69 14.93 8.38
N LEU A 436 1.13 14.18 7.36
CA LEU A 436 1.34 14.73 6.02
C LEU A 436 0.07 15.41 5.49
N TYR A 437 -1.06 14.69 5.49
CA TYR A 437 -2.30 15.19 4.93
C TYR A 437 -2.97 16.25 5.80
N ALA A 438 -2.83 16.18 7.13
CA ALA A 438 -3.29 17.26 8.01
C ALA A 438 -2.57 18.58 7.73
N ASN A 439 -1.23 18.55 7.57
CA ASN A 439 -0.46 19.74 7.25
C ASN A 439 -0.62 20.18 5.79
N LEU A 440 -0.80 19.24 4.85
CA LEU A 440 -1.12 19.57 3.46
C LEU A 440 -2.42 20.38 3.35
N ARG A 441 -3.47 19.97 4.05
CA ARG A 441 -4.75 20.70 4.12
C ARG A 441 -4.63 22.07 4.78
N LYS A 442 -3.82 22.20 5.84
CA LYS A 442 -3.54 23.51 6.48
C LYS A 442 -2.80 24.46 5.53
N ARG A 443 -1.78 23.93 4.81
CA ARG A 443 -0.96 24.74 3.90
C ARG A 443 -1.73 25.21 2.66
N PHE A 444 -2.63 24.40 2.14
CA PHE A 444 -3.45 24.68 0.96
C PHE A 444 -4.93 24.79 1.37
N ALA A 445 -5.21 25.61 2.39
CA ALA A 445 -6.53 25.74 2.99
C ALA A 445 -7.58 26.35 2.04
N ASP A 446 -7.15 27.04 1.00
CA ASP A 446 -7.95 27.54 -0.12
C ASP A 446 -8.49 26.42 -1.03
N ARG A 447 -7.95 25.21 -0.92
CA ARG A 447 -8.35 24.04 -1.71
C ARG A 447 -9.01 22.98 -0.84
N GLN A 448 -10.11 22.45 -1.32
CA GLN A 448 -10.63 21.20 -0.77
C GLN A 448 -9.75 20.04 -1.23
N ILE A 449 -9.03 19.41 -0.30
CA ILE A 449 -8.16 18.24 -0.57
C ILE A 449 -8.84 16.98 -0.03
N PRO A 450 -9.61 16.25 -0.88
CA PRO A 450 -10.23 14.99 -0.47
C PRO A 450 -9.17 13.93 -0.23
N VAL A 451 -9.34 13.17 0.85
CA VAL A 451 -8.43 12.06 1.19
C VAL A 451 -9.25 10.81 1.45
N ARG A 452 -8.94 9.73 0.73
CA ARG A 452 -9.51 8.41 0.99
C ARG A 452 -8.50 7.55 1.75
N VAL A 453 -8.95 6.94 2.83
CA VAL A 453 -8.15 6.01 3.63
C VAL A 453 -8.37 4.60 3.12
N TYR A 454 -7.33 3.94 2.64
CA TYR A 454 -7.35 2.51 2.38
C TYR A 454 -7.35 1.79 3.73
N ALA A 455 -8.44 1.11 4.04
CA ALA A 455 -8.77 0.64 5.38
C ALA A 455 -8.91 -0.89 5.44
N PRO A 456 -7.86 -1.61 5.79
CA PRO A 456 -7.94 -3.06 5.95
C PRO A 456 -8.87 -3.47 7.09
N ILE A 457 -9.67 -4.50 6.81
CA ILE A 457 -10.62 -5.12 7.75
C ILE A 457 -10.34 -6.62 7.80
N GLY A 458 -10.11 -7.18 8.96
CA GLY A 458 -9.93 -8.62 9.09
C GLY A 458 -9.26 -9.06 10.38
N ASN A 459 -9.18 -10.37 10.54
CA ASN A 459 -8.61 -11.04 11.69
C ASN A 459 -7.08 -11.20 11.58
N HIS A 460 -6.43 -11.57 12.67
CA HIS A 460 -4.98 -11.73 12.75
C HIS A 460 -4.38 -12.72 11.73
N ARG A 461 -5.13 -13.73 11.30
CA ARG A 461 -4.66 -14.75 10.34
C ARG A 461 -4.49 -14.20 8.93
N ASP A 462 -5.39 -13.31 8.53
CA ASP A 462 -5.43 -12.72 7.18
C ASP A 462 -4.56 -11.46 7.09
N LEU A 463 -4.15 -10.94 8.25
CA LEU A 463 -3.40 -9.70 8.39
C LEU A 463 -1.93 -9.81 7.96
N LEU A 464 -1.35 -10.98 8.09
CA LEU A 464 0.09 -11.17 8.04
C LEU A 464 0.74 -10.80 6.69
N PRO A 465 0.25 -11.25 5.52
CA PRO A 465 0.81 -10.86 4.23
C PRO A 465 0.74 -9.35 4.02
N TYR A 466 -0.33 -8.71 4.49
CA TYR A 466 -0.50 -7.27 4.44
C TYR A 466 0.54 -6.55 5.30
N LEU A 467 0.76 -6.99 6.56
CA LEU A 467 1.72 -6.38 7.47
C LEU A 467 3.16 -6.52 6.99
N VAL A 468 3.53 -7.69 6.51
CA VAL A 468 4.89 -7.94 5.97
C VAL A 468 5.19 -6.96 4.83
N ARG A 469 4.28 -6.79 3.87
CA ARG A 469 4.46 -5.82 2.78
C ARG A 469 4.60 -4.38 3.31
N ARG A 470 3.78 -3.99 4.31
CA ARG A 470 3.85 -2.63 4.90
C ARG A 470 5.16 -2.39 5.63
N LEU A 471 5.68 -3.39 6.32
CA LEU A 471 6.95 -3.26 7.05
C LEU A 471 8.16 -3.26 6.12
N LEU A 472 8.16 -4.10 5.08
CA LEU A 472 9.19 -4.05 4.04
C LEU A 472 9.19 -2.69 3.34
N GLU A 473 8.02 -2.15 3.04
CA GLU A 473 7.87 -0.81 2.45
C GLU A 473 8.38 0.28 3.40
N ASN A 474 8.05 0.21 4.68
CA ASN A 474 8.48 1.17 5.69
C ASN A 474 9.92 0.90 6.16
N GLY A 475 10.34 -0.38 6.20
CA GLY A 475 11.65 -0.82 6.66
C GLY A 475 12.80 -0.54 5.70
N ALA A 476 12.54 -0.24 4.44
CA ALA A 476 13.59 0.15 3.51
C ALA A 476 14.23 1.47 3.97
N ASN A 477 15.56 1.49 4.14
CA ASN A 477 16.32 2.70 4.51
C ASN A 477 16.08 3.89 3.56
N SER A 478 15.59 3.63 2.36
CA SER A 478 15.18 4.62 1.36
C SER A 478 13.72 5.08 1.52
N SER A 479 12.94 4.51 2.46
CA SER A 479 11.56 4.90 2.65
C SER A 479 11.47 6.35 3.12
N PHE A 480 10.68 7.14 2.39
CA PHE A 480 10.42 8.53 2.75
C PHE A 480 9.80 8.63 4.15
N VAL A 481 8.89 7.72 4.50
CA VAL A 481 8.17 7.72 5.78
C VAL A 481 9.12 7.65 6.97
N ASN A 482 10.17 6.83 6.90
CA ASN A 482 11.16 6.71 7.97
C ASN A 482 12.06 7.92 8.09
N ARG A 483 12.53 8.44 6.96
CA ARG A 483 13.45 9.61 6.91
C ARG A 483 12.71 10.91 7.19
N PHE A 484 11.43 10.95 6.91
CA PHE A 484 10.58 12.13 7.03
C PHE A 484 10.48 12.65 8.47
N LEU A 485 10.29 11.76 9.44
CA LEU A 485 10.18 12.11 10.86
C LEU A 485 11.52 12.14 11.60
N ASP A 486 12.58 11.60 11.00
CA ASP A 486 13.92 11.64 11.58
C ASP A 486 14.48 13.06 11.55
N SER A 487 14.59 13.67 12.73
CA SER A 487 15.14 15.03 12.90
C SER A 487 16.64 15.14 12.56
N GLN A 488 17.36 14.01 12.53
CA GLN A 488 18.78 13.98 12.17
C GLN A 488 18.98 14.00 10.65
N THR A 489 17.98 13.60 9.86
CA THR A 489 18.07 13.68 8.40
C THR A 489 17.77 15.11 7.94
N PRO A 490 18.70 15.82 7.27
CA PRO A 490 18.42 17.14 6.69
C PRO A 490 17.22 17.09 5.74
N VAL A 491 16.38 18.14 5.75
CA VAL A 491 15.16 18.17 4.90
C VAL A 491 15.54 18.11 3.43
N GLU A 492 16.65 18.73 3.05
CA GLU A 492 17.20 18.76 1.69
C GLU A 492 17.59 17.37 1.18
N ALA A 493 17.95 16.47 2.08
CA ALA A 493 18.33 15.09 1.75
C ALA A 493 17.13 14.14 1.60
N LEU A 494 15.90 14.61 1.88
CA LEU A 494 14.70 13.76 1.81
C LEU A 494 14.22 13.53 0.40
N PHE A 495 14.42 14.48 -0.49
CA PHE A 495 13.95 14.40 -1.87
C PHE A 495 14.81 15.28 -2.79
N ASP A 496 14.99 14.74 -3.98
CA ASP A 496 15.55 15.45 -5.14
C ASP A 496 14.45 15.59 -6.20
N ASP A 497 14.67 16.48 -7.18
CA ASP A 497 13.87 16.49 -8.39
C ASP A 497 13.92 15.11 -9.09
N THR A 498 12.78 14.50 -9.30
CA THR A 498 12.71 13.13 -9.84
C THR A 498 13.38 13.01 -11.21
N ARG A 499 13.21 14.01 -12.08
CA ARG A 499 13.84 14.02 -13.41
C ARG A 499 15.36 14.11 -13.30
N GLU A 500 15.86 15.00 -12.45
CA GLU A 500 17.29 15.15 -12.23
C GLU A 500 17.89 13.89 -11.61
N GLN A 501 17.23 13.31 -10.63
CA GLN A 501 17.66 12.07 -9.98
C GLN A 501 17.84 10.94 -10.99
N VAL A 502 16.88 10.77 -11.91
CA VAL A 502 16.98 9.77 -12.96
C VAL A 502 18.05 10.12 -13.99
N SER A 503 18.16 11.40 -14.41
CA SER A 503 19.11 11.83 -15.45
C SER A 503 20.57 11.71 -15.02
N ARG A 504 20.86 11.81 -13.71
CA ARG A 504 22.24 11.70 -13.16
C ARG A 504 22.77 10.26 -13.12
N VAL A 505 21.90 9.27 -13.29
CA VAL A 505 22.27 7.85 -13.12
C VAL A 505 22.20 7.10 -14.44
N PHE A 506 23.34 6.63 -14.92
CA PHE A 506 23.41 5.76 -16.09
C PHE A 506 24.27 4.52 -15.75
N PRO A 507 23.87 3.32 -16.17
CA PRO A 507 22.63 2.94 -16.87
C PRO A 507 21.37 3.13 -16.01
N TYR A 508 20.21 3.34 -16.62
CA TYR A 508 18.94 3.51 -15.90
C TYR A 508 18.53 2.24 -15.15
N GLN A 509 18.90 1.07 -15.66
CA GLN A 509 18.78 -0.19 -14.95
C GLN A 509 19.75 -0.23 -13.75
N HIS A 510 19.36 -0.89 -12.67
CA HIS A 510 20.18 -1.04 -11.47
C HIS A 510 21.34 -2.00 -11.72
N LYS A 511 22.58 -1.54 -11.52
CA LYS A 511 23.82 -2.31 -11.84
C LYS A 511 23.92 -3.62 -11.05
N ALA A 512 23.42 -3.67 -9.82
CA ALA A 512 23.45 -4.87 -8.99
C ALA A 512 22.26 -5.83 -9.24
N ILE A 513 21.38 -5.49 -10.19
CA ILE A 513 20.25 -6.34 -10.60
C ILE A 513 20.47 -6.69 -12.08
N PRO A 514 21.16 -7.80 -12.37
CA PRO A 514 21.42 -8.22 -13.76
C PRO A 514 20.12 -8.56 -14.49
N VAL A 515 20.17 -8.62 -15.83
CA VAL A 515 19.06 -9.12 -16.62
C VAL A 515 18.77 -10.57 -16.21
N PRO A 516 17.49 -11.01 -16.10
CA PRO A 516 17.16 -12.36 -15.64
C PRO A 516 17.69 -13.48 -16.52
N ALA A 517 17.67 -13.28 -17.86
CA ALA A 517 18.13 -14.26 -18.87
C ALA A 517 19.61 -14.09 -19.20
#